data_a0e8c76ba6689f9854a0061dc8b9aa00
#
_entry.id   a0e8c76ba6689f9854a0061dc8b9aa00
#
_cell.length_a   1.000
_cell.length_b   1.000
_cell.length_c   1.000
_cell.angle_alpha   90.00
_cell.angle_beta   90.00
_cell.angle_gamma   90.00
#
_symmetry.space_group_name_H-M   'P 1'
#
loop_
_entity.id
_entity.type
_entity.pdbx_description
1 polymer ?
#
loop_
_entity_poly.entity_id
_entity_poly.type
_entity_poly.pdbx_seq_one_letter_code
_entity_poly.pdbx_strand_id
1 'polypeptide(L)'
;MAQSLTKIYIHLIFHIKTTSPNIIEKDLPRVHTYINELINVCGCTALKVGGTENHIHTVFLLSKDEPLSHVVEEIKRKSSRWIKNIDPWYKDFAWQSGYGAFSVSQSTVDKTIAYIEKQREHHKKRTFKEEYEEFLKLYEVEYNKEYFIRD
;
A
#
# COMPACT_ATOMS: atom_id res chain seq x y z
N MET A 1 4.22 24.40 -26.23
CA MET A 1 4.43 23.59 -25.03
C MET A 1 4.46 22.12 -25.39
N ALA A 2 5.36 21.39 -24.76
CA ALA A 2 5.40 19.94 -24.92
C ALA A 2 4.27 19.31 -24.11
N GLN A 3 3.71 18.22 -24.61
CA GLN A 3 2.73 17.41 -23.91
C GLN A 3 3.36 16.06 -23.57
N SER A 4 3.41 15.74 -22.28
CA SER A 4 3.91 14.43 -21.83
C SER A 4 2.72 13.52 -21.53
N LEU A 5 2.72 12.35 -22.14
CA LEU A 5 1.63 11.39 -22.01
C LEU A 5 2.15 10.14 -21.32
N THR A 6 1.72 9.93 -20.10
CA THR A 6 2.15 8.76 -19.30
C THR A 6 0.93 8.05 -18.71
N LYS A 7 1.04 6.73 -18.57
CA LYS A 7 0.03 5.91 -17.90
C LYS A 7 0.73 4.75 -17.22
N ILE A 8 1.17 4.98 -16.00
CA ILE A 8 1.96 4.01 -15.23
C ILE A 8 1.18 3.61 -13.99
N TYR A 9 0.63 2.40 -14.01
CA TYR A 9 -0.07 1.84 -12.86
C TYR A 9 0.91 1.18 -11.91
N ILE A 10 0.76 1.47 -10.63
CA ILE A 10 1.56 0.89 -9.55
C ILE A 10 0.65 0.16 -8.57
N HIS A 11 1.03 -1.08 -8.22
CA HIS A 11 0.46 -1.80 -7.10
C HIS A 11 1.45 -1.69 -5.95
N LEU A 12 1.10 -0.94 -4.92
CA LEU A 12 1.94 -0.66 -3.75
C LEU A 12 1.44 -1.48 -2.56
N ILE A 13 2.39 -2.12 -1.86
CA ILE A 13 2.11 -2.95 -0.68
C ILE A 13 3.06 -2.55 0.44
N PHE A 14 2.52 -2.31 1.64
CA PHE A 14 3.34 -2.14 2.84
C PHE A 14 2.57 -2.58 4.08
N HIS A 15 3.31 -2.92 5.13
CA HIS A 15 2.72 -3.43 6.37
C HIS A 15 3.19 -2.62 7.58
N ILE A 16 2.56 -2.86 8.73
CA ILE A 16 2.97 -2.25 9.99
C ILE A 16 4.24 -2.92 10.53
N LYS A 17 4.94 -2.22 11.42
CA LYS A 17 6.03 -2.84 12.19
C LYS A 17 5.48 -3.89 13.13
N THR A 18 6.29 -4.90 13.45
CA THR A 18 5.88 -5.97 14.37
C THR A 18 5.50 -5.45 15.75
N THR A 19 6.09 -4.33 16.18
CA THR A 19 5.82 -3.69 17.46
C THR A 19 4.63 -2.73 17.43
N SER A 20 4.07 -2.47 16.23
CA SER A 20 2.95 -1.54 16.08
C SER A 20 1.63 -2.20 16.46
N PRO A 21 0.69 -1.44 17.06
CA PRO A 21 -0.67 -1.93 17.19
C PRO A 21 -1.31 -2.13 15.83
N ASN A 22 -2.18 -3.12 15.72
CA ASN A 22 -2.97 -3.35 14.51
C ASN A 22 -4.00 -2.24 14.32
N ILE A 23 -4.41 -2.00 13.08
CA ILE A 23 -5.51 -1.11 12.78
C ILE A 23 -6.81 -1.82 13.19
N ILE A 24 -7.62 -1.16 14.01
CA ILE A 24 -8.90 -1.70 14.46
C ILE A 24 -9.84 -1.77 13.26
N GLU A 25 -10.59 -2.87 13.13
CA GLU A 25 -11.45 -3.12 11.98
C GLU A 25 -12.39 -1.96 11.66
N LYS A 26 -12.99 -1.36 12.67
CA LYS A 26 -13.91 -0.23 12.47
C LYS A 26 -13.24 1.00 11.85
N ASP A 27 -11.92 1.11 11.98
CA ASP A 27 -11.16 2.25 11.47
C ASP A 27 -10.63 2.03 10.05
N LEU A 28 -10.67 0.80 9.54
CA LEU A 28 -10.16 0.48 8.21
C LEU A 28 -10.75 1.37 7.11
N PRO A 29 -12.07 1.58 7.03
CA PRO A 29 -12.62 2.42 5.97
C PRO A 29 -12.06 3.84 5.96
N ARG A 30 -11.95 4.48 7.13
CA ARG A 30 -11.43 5.86 7.19
C ARG A 30 -9.92 5.94 6.94
N VAL A 31 -9.17 4.90 7.33
CA VAL A 31 -7.73 4.81 7.01
C VAL A 31 -7.55 4.71 5.50
N HIS A 32 -8.30 3.83 4.85
CA HIS A 32 -8.24 3.67 3.39
C HIS A 32 -8.65 4.94 2.67
N THR A 33 -9.68 5.62 3.13
CA THR A 33 -10.13 6.90 2.55
C THR A 33 -9.04 7.96 2.67
N TYR A 34 -8.39 8.06 3.84
CA TYR A 34 -7.33 9.04 4.06
C TYR A 34 -6.12 8.78 3.15
N ILE A 35 -5.71 7.51 3.03
CA ILE A 35 -4.61 7.13 2.14
C ILE A 35 -4.97 7.45 0.68
N ASN A 36 -6.21 7.18 0.27
CA ASN A 36 -6.69 7.52 -1.06
C ASN A 36 -6.52 9.04 -1.34
N GLU A 37 -6.91 9.86 -0.40
CA GLU A 37 -6.76 11.33 -0.50
C GLU A 37 -5.29 11.74 -0.59
N LEU A 38 -4.41 11.12 0.20
CA LEU A 38 -2.98 11.42 0.16
C LEU A 38 -2.36 11.12 -1.20
N ILE A 39 -2.75 10.01 -1.82
CA ILE A 39 -2.30 9.63 -3.15
C ILE A 39 -2.68 10.73 -4.16
N ASN A 40 -3.92 11.20 -4.10
CA ASN A 40 -4.42 12.24 -5.00
C ASN A 40 -3.71 13.58 -4.74
N VAL A 41 -3.43 13.91 -3.49
CA VAL A 41 -2.70 15.14 -3.14
C VAL A 41 -1.28 15.14 -3.70
N CYS A 42 -0.67 13.96 -3.82
CA CYS A 42 0.66 13.82 -4.45
C CYS A 42 0.64 14.00 -5.97
N GLY A 43 -0.51 14.28 -6.57
CA GLY A 43 -0.63 14.42 -8.02
C GLY A 43 -0.83 13.11 -8.75
N CYS A 44 -0.93 11.99 -8.02
CA CYS A 44 -1.28 10.69 -8.56
C CYS A 44 -2.80 10.54 -8.65
N THR A 45 -3.27 9.46 -9.24
CA THR A 45 -4.71 9.15 -9.29
C THR A 45 -4.93 7.82 -8.57
N ALA A 46 -5.53 7.86 -7.40
CA ALA A 46 -5.86 6.65 -6.66
C ALA A 46 -7.01 5.92 -7.35
N LEU A 47 -6.85 4.60 -7.53
CA LEU A 47 -7.89 3.75 -8.13
C LEU A 47 -8.53 2.88 -7.06
N LYS A 48 -7.75 2.34 -6.13
CA LYS A 48 -8.26 1.53 -5.02
C LYS A 48 -7.28 1.51 -3.87
N VAL A 49 -7.79 1.58 -2.65
CA VAL A 49 -7.02 1.35 -1.43
C VAL A 49 -7.78 0.31 -0.62
N GLY A 50 -7.08 -0.71 -0.15
CA GLY A 50 -7.63 -1.77 0.68
C GLY A 50 -6.57 -2.39 1.55
N GLY A 51 -6.90 -3.49 2.19
CA GLY A 51 -5.99 -4.21 3.06
C GLY A 51 -6.70 -4.74 4.29
N THR A 52 -5.90 -5.10 5.27
CA THR A 52 -6.38 -5.66 6.53
C THR A 52 -5.80 -4.88 7.71
N GLU A 53 -5.92 -5.42 8.92
CA GLU A 53 -5.48 -4.78 10.16
C GLU A 53 -3.96 -4.51 10.21
N ASN A 54 -3.17 -5.17 9.38
CA ASN A 54 -1.71 -5.06 9.46
C ASN A 54 -1.00 -4.68 8.16
N HIS A 55 -1.74 -4.49 7.05
CA HIS A 55 -1.10 -4.09 5.80
C HIS A 55 -2.07 -3.39 4.84
N ILE A 56 -1.48 -2.68 3.88
CA ILE A 56 -2.19 -1.91 2.87
C ILE A 56 -1.81 -2.41 1.49
N HIS A 57 -2.82 -2.52 0.63
CA HIS A 57 -2.67 -2.66 -0.81
C HIS A 57 -3.31 -1.46 -1.48
N THR A 58 -2.64 -0.86 -2.43
CA THR A 58 -3.24 0.19 -3.24
C THR A 58 -2.76 0.10 -4.68
N VAL A 59 -3.63 0.48 -5.60
CA VAL A 59 -3.29 0.64 -7.00
C VAL A 59 -3.60 2.07 -7.41
N PHE A 60 -2.66 2.70 -8.09
CA PHE A 60 -2.81 4.09 -8.51
C PHE A 60 -2.03 4.37 -9.79
N LEU A 61 -2.42 5.44 -10.48
CA LEU A 61 -1.66 5.99 -11.59
C LEU A 61 -0.59 6.91 -11.03
N LEU A 62 0.67 6.61 -11.35
CA LEU A 62 1.79 7.42 -10.90
C LEU A 62 1.82 8.75 -11.64
N SER A 63 2.02 9.84 -10.90
CA SER A 63 2.25 11.16 -11.49
C SER A 63 3.49 11.13 -12.38
N LYS A 64 3.44 11.79 -13.51
CA LYS A 64 4.61 11.94 -14.40
C LYS A 64 5.72 12.79 -13.79
N ASP A 65 5.41 13.55 -12.75
CA ASP A 65 6.32 14.52 -12.13
C ASP A 65 6.90 14.08 -10.78
N GLU A 66 6.47 12.92 -10.26
CA GLU A 66 6.87 12.48 -8.93
C GLU A 66 7.58 11.13 -8.95
N PRO A 67 8.74 11.02 -8.28
CA PRO A 67 9.37 9.71 -8.04
C PRO A 67 8.46 8.84 -7.17
N LEU A 68 8.40 7.56 -7.45
CA LEU A 68 7.62 6.61 -6.64
C LEU A 68 8.02 6.67 -5.16
N SER A 69 9.32 6.73 -4.87
CA SER A 69 9.82 6.78 -3.49
C SER A 69 9.30 7.98 -2.72
N HIS A 70 9.16 9.13 -3.37
CA HIS A 70 8.62 10.33 -2.73
C HIS A 70 7.12 10.17 -2.42
N VAL A 71 6.36 9.61 -3.35
CA VAL A 71 4.93 9.34 -3.16
C VAL A 71 4.74 8.40 -1.96
N VAL A 72 5.51 7.31 -1.89
CA VAL A 72 5.43 6.34 -0.79
C VAL A 72 5.78 7.00 0.54
N GLU A 73 6.84 7.80 0.58
CA GLU A 73 7.26 8.52 1.79
C GLU A 73 6.13 9.43 2.30
N GLU A 74 5.51 10.20 1.42
CA GLU A 74 4.42 11.10 1.80
C GLU A 74 3.21 10.34 2.34
N ILE A 75 2.82 9.25 1.67
CA ILE A 75 1.71 8.40 2.11
C ILE A 75 1.99 7.85 3.52
N LYS A 76 3.14 7.25 3.72
CA LYS A 76 3.47 6.57 4.98
C LYS A 76 3.63 7.57 6.12
N ARG A 77 4.36 8.66 5.91
CA ARG A 77 4.61 9.67 6.93
C ARG A 77 3.33 10.34 7.40
N LYS A 78 2.53 10.80 6.46
CA LYS A 78 1.29 11.53 6.78
C LYS A 78 0.22 10.62 7.36
N SER A 79 0.06 9.41 6.82
CA SER A 79 -0.92 8.47 7.35
C SER A 79 -0.57 7.99 8.76
N SER A 80 0.71 7.72 9.02
CA SER A 80 1.17 7.34 10.36
C SER A 80 0.86 8.42 11.38
N ARG A 81 1.16 9.67 11.05
CA ARG A 81 0.87 10.81 11.93
C ARG A 81 -0.63 10.95 12.21
N TRP A 82 -1.44 10.84 11.17
CA TRP A 82 -2.89 10.95 11.31
C TRP A 82 -3.46 9.81 12.14
N ILE A 83 -3.04 8.56 11.88
CA ILE A 83 -3.50 7.38 12.61
C ILE A 83 -3.19 7.53 14.10
N LYS A 84 -2.00 7.99 14.47
CA LYS A 84 -1.62 8.20 15.88
C LYS A 84 -2.56 9.14 16.61
N ASN A 85 -3.22 10.05 15.90
CA ASN A 85 -4.07 11.07 16.50
C ASN A 85 -5.55 10.71 16.54
N ILE A 86 -5.98 9.61 15.95
CA ILE A 86 -7.41 9.25 15.92
C ILE A 86 -7.88 8.48 17.15
N ASP A 87 -6.95 7.85 17.88
CA ASP A 87 -7.27 7.08 19.07
C ASP A 87 -5.99 6.80 19.86
N PRO A 88 -6.02 6.83 21.22
CA PRO A 88 -4.86 6.48 22.05
C PRO A 88 -4.30 5.07 21.78
N TRP A 89 -5.12 4.15 21.29
CA TRP A 89 -4.68 2.83 20.88
C TRP A 89 -3.50 2.88 19.91
N TYR A 90 -3.45 3.89 19.03
CA TYR A 90 -2.45 4.03 17.99
C TYR A 90 -1.22 4.83 18.40
N LYS A 91 -0.99 5.03 19.69
CA LYS A 91 0.14 5.83 20.19
C LYS A 91 1.47 5.41 19.59
N ASP A 92 1.71 4.10 19.49
CA ASP A 92 2.97 3.55 18.99
C ASP A 92 2.84 2.99 17.57
N PHE A 93 1.84 3.43 16.82
CA PHE A 93 1.63 2.97 15.45
C PHE A 93 2.82 3.34 14.56
N ALA A 94 3.25 2.38 13.73
CA ALA A 94 4.33 2.62 12.78
C ALA A 94 4.25 1.66 11.59
N TRP A 95 4.46 2.20 10.40
CA TRP A 95 4.65 1.39 9.20
C TRP A 95 6.07 0.84 9.14
N GLN A 96 6.27 -0.30 8.44
CA GLN A 96 7.61 -0.79 8.13
C GLN A 96 8.43 0.27 7.41
N SER A 97 9.76 0.14 7.41
CA SER A 97 10.62 1.09 6.68
C SER A 97 10.56 0.90 5.17
N GLY A 98 10.37 -0.33 4.72
CA GLY A 98 10.32 -0.67 3.30
C GLY A 98 8.92 -0.71 2.71
N TYR A 99 8.84 -1.17 1.47
CA TYR A 99 7.57 -1.39 0.76
C TYR A 99 7.81 -2.30 -0.44
N GLY A 100 6.73 -2.85 -0.99
CA GLY A 100 6.77 -3.53 -2.28
C GLY A 100 5.99 -2.72 -3.29
N ALA A 101 6.51 -2.58 -4.50
CA ALA A 101 5.81 -1.88 -5.57
C ALA A 101 5.99 -2.63 -6.89
N PHE A 102 4.90 -2.85 -7.59
CA PHE A 102 4.88 -3.64 -8.80
C PHE A 102 4.11 -2.90 -9.89
N SER A 103 4.60 -3.02 -11.13
CA SER A 103 3.89 -2.45 -12.27
C SER A 103 2.63 -3.27 -12.57
N VAL A 104 1.58 -2.61 -13.03
CA VAL A 104 0.33 -3.26 -13.41
C VAL A 104 0.02 -2.86 -14.84
N SER A 105 -0.30 -3.84 -15.70
CA SER A 105 -0.66 -3.55 -17.07
C SER A 105 -2.10 -3.01 -17.15
N GLN A 106 -2.38 -2.23 -18.19
CA GLN A 106 -3.72 -1.72 -18.46
C GLN A 106 -4.76 -2.84 -18.50
N SER A 107 -4.38 -4.00 -19.04
CA SER A 107 -5.31 -5.14 -19.20
C SER A 107 -5.62 -5.87 -17.89
N THR A 108 -4.83 -5.65 -16.81
CA THR A 108 -5.01 -6.34 -15.54
C THR A 108 -5.43 -5.43 -14.38
N VAL A 109 -5.59 -4.13 -14.64
CA VAL A 109 -5.96 -3.15 -13.60
C VAL A 109 -7.25 -3.54 -12.88
N ASP A 110 -8.29 -3.91 -13.62
CA ASP A 110 -9.58 -4.26 -13.01
C ASP A 110 -9.46 -5.49 -12.11
N LYS A 111 -8.65 -6.47 -12.52
CA LYS A 111 -8.39 -7.66 -11.70
C LYS A 111 -7.62 -7.31 -10.42
N THR A 112 -6.70 -6.37 -10.52
CA THR A 112 -5.94 -5.88 -9.36
C THR A 112 -6.86 -5.16 -8.37
N ILE A 113 -7.75 -4.32 -8.86
CA ILE A 113 -8.74 -3.63 -8.03
C ILE A 113 -9.62 -4.65 -7.30
N ALA A 114 -10.15 -5.64 -8.02
CA ALA A 114 -10.98 -6.70 -7.43
C ALA A 114 -10.20 -7.50 -6.38
N TYR A 115 -8.93 -7.79 -6.64
CA TYR A 115 -8.06 -8.48 -5.69
C TYR A 115 -7.92 -7.67 -4.38
N ILE A 116 -7.70 -6.36 -4.49
CA ILE A 116 -7.56 -5.48 -3.33
C ILE A 116 -8.87 -5.41 -2.53
N GLU A 117 -10.01 -5.38 -3.20
CA GLU A 117 -11.32 -5.39 -2.53
C GLU A 117 -11.56 -6.64 -1.68
N LYS A 118 -10.95 -7.76 -2.07
CA LYS A 118 -11.16 -9.06 -1.43
C LYS A 118 -10.03 -9.47 -0.48
N GLN A 119 -9.21 -8.53 -0.03
CA GLN A 119 -8.06 -8.83 0.82
C GLN A 119 -8.41 -9.62 2.07
N ARG A 120 -9.49 -9.32 2.73
CA ARG A 120 -9.90 -10.03 3.95
C ARG A 120 -10.23 -11.49 3.68
N GLU A 121 -10.82 -11.80 2.52
CA GLU A 121 -11.13 -13.17 2.13
C GLU A 121 -9.86 -13.95 1.80
N HIS A 122 -8.90 -13.31 1.12
CA HIS A 122 -7.63 -13.93 0.79
C HIS A 122 -6.86 -14.33 2.05
N HIS A 123 -6.87 -13.45 3.08
CA HIS A 123 -6.14 -13.68 4.32
C HIS A 123 -6.74 -14.74 5.24
N LYS A 124 -7.93 -15.23 4.95
CA LYS A 124 -8.47 -16.43 5.60
C LYS A 124 -7.79 -17.70 5.12
N LYS A 125 -7.16 -17.67 3.94
CA LYS A 125 -6.55 -18.83 3.29
C LYS A 125 -5.04 -18.85 3.35
N ARG A 126 -4.40 -17.69 3.49
CA ARG A 126 -2.96 -17.56 3.53
C ARG A 126 -2.54 -16.31 4.29
N THR A 127 -1.31 -16.33 4.84
CA THR A 127 -0.78 -15.20 5.61
C THR A 127 -0.31 -14.09 4.67
N PHE A 128 -0.12 -12.89 5.21
CA PHE A 128 0.46 -11.79 4.47
C PHE A 128 1.87 -12.11 3.96
N LYS A 129 2.68 -12.78 4.80
CA LYS A 129 4.04 -13.19 4.39
C LYS A 129 4.00 -14.09 3.17
N GLU A 130 3.13 -15.10 3.16
CA GLU A 130 2.96 -16.01 2.03
C GLU A 130 2.52 -15.26 0.77
N GLU A 131 1.55 -14.35 0.90
CA GLU A 131 1.07 -13.52 -0.19
C GLU A 131 2.18 -12.64 -0.77
N TYR A 132 2.92 -11.96 0.09
CA TYR A 132 4.00 -11.05 -0.33
C TYR A 132 5.10 -11.83 -1.04
N GLU A 133 5.47 -13.00 -0.52
CA GLU A 133 6.48 -13.85 -1.13
C GLU A 133 6.06 -14.32 -2.52
N GLU A 134 4.77 -14.63 -2.72
CA GLU A 134 4.23 -14.99 -4.03
C GLU A 134 4.37 -13.83 -5.03
N PHE A 135 4.09 -12.59 -4.62
CA PHE A 135 4.28 -11.43 -5.49
C PHE A 135 5.74 -11.25 -5.87
N LEU A 136 6.66 -11.38 -4.92
CA LEU A 136 8.08 -11.23 -5.19
C LEU A 136 8.58 -12.27 -6.20
N LYS A 137 8.10 -13.50 -6.09
CA LYS A 137 8.43 -14.58 -7.05
C LYS A 137 7.81 -14.32 -8.42
N LEU A 138 6.55 -13.91 -8.46
CA LEU A 138 5.84 -13.64 -9.70
C LEU A 138 6.50 -12.53 -10.53
N TYR A 139 6.96 -11.48 -9.86
CA TYR A 139 7.63 -10.36 -10.52
C TYR A 139 9.15 -10.52 -10.61
N GLU A 140 9.66 -11.68 -10.21
CA GLU A 140 11.10 -12.00 -10.28
C GLU A 140 11.97 -10.97 -9.54
N VAL A 141 11.49 -10.50 -8.39
CA VAL A 141 12.22 -9.56 -7.56
C VAL A 141 13.14 -10.33 -6.60
N GLU A 142 14.43 -9.96 -6.60
CA GLU A 142 15.37 -10.52 -5.63
C GLU A 142 15.06 -9.97 -4.24
N TYR A 143 15.05 -10.84 -3.24
CA TYR A 143 14.79 -10.45 -1.86
C TYR A 143 15.54 -11.35 -0.89
N ASN A 144 15.86 -10.81 0.26
CA ASN A 144 16.46 -11.57 1.35
C ASN A 144 15.34 -12.14 2.21
N LYS A 145 15.21 -13.46 2.28
CA LYS A 145 14.16 -14.14 3.04
C LYS A 145 14.11 -13.76 4.52
N GLU A 146 15.24 -13.30 5.05
CA GLU A 146 15.33 -12.86 6.43
C GLU A 146 14.77 -11.44 6.63
N TYR A 147 14.87 -10.57 5.64
CA TYR A 147 14.60 -9.15 5.78
C TYR A 147 13.40 -8.60 5.01
N PHE A 148 12.86 -9.32 4.02
CA PHE A 148 11.86 -8.74 3.12
C PHE A 148 10.54 -8.35 3.82
N ILE A 149 10.28 -8.92 4.97
CA ILE A 149 9.07 -8.63 5.76
C ILE A 149 9.38 -7.91 7.07
N ARG A 150 10.63 -7.50 7.26
CA ARG A 150 11.03 -6.79 8.46
C ARG A 150 10.54 -5.35 8.50
N ASP A 151 10.53 -4.83 9.69
CA ASP A 151 10.13 -3.46 10.01
C ASP A 151 10.99 -2.39 9.34
#